data_49b1180d7b3b8e7202f38d53780a8164
#
_entry.id   49b1180d7b3b8e7202f38d53780a8164
#
_cell.length_a   1.000
_cell.length_b   1.000
_cell.length_c   1.000
_cell.angle_alpha   90.00
_cell.angle_beta   90.00
_cell.angle_gamma   90.00
#
_symmetry.space_group_name_H-M   'P 1'
#
loop_
_entity.id
_entity.type
_entity.pdbx_description
1 polymer ?
#
loop_
_entity_poly.entity_id
_entity_poly.type
_entity_poly.pdbx_seq_one_letter_code
_entity_poly.pdbx_strand_id
1 'polypeptide(L)'
;MRWKIFYVLLGFFIGVVVLFGFMLFGIENPFRLNLVKKVIDYTVARTLPETFCALVVGQDSIKPVRSDTIMLLSVNTRTEEIFLFSIPRDTRLLIPGVGYDKVNHAYARGGIALLKKTLEEALGTKIPYFVEINYDGFEKVIDALGGVEIEVEKPLQYVDKAQDLYIDIAAGKQVLNGKKALQYVRFRHDPLGDIGRIKRQQNFIKALLTKMDDPSLLMNVSSIIEELKKSVNTNIPSEDMVQLALWFRGLKERKFETETMPGEPTYVNGISFWEPDLAASRTLIQNFLTKEKESLGEQSDYSGDQKSS
;
A
#
# COMPACT_ATOMS: atom_id res chain seq x y z
N MET A 1 -34.35 -15.07 17.32
CA MET A 1 -34.37 -14.05 16.26
C MET A 1 -34.64 -12.64 16.81
N ARG A 2 -35.56 -12.44 17.76
CA ARG A 2 -35.90 -11.12 18.36
C ARG A 2 -34.74 -10.42 19.10
N TRP A 3 -33.85 -11.15 19.76
CA TRP A 3 -32.70 -10.59 20.49
C TRP A 3 -31.59 -10.06 19.58
N LYS A 4 -31.35 -10.65 18.39
CA LYS A 4 -30.37 -10.16 17.42
C LYS A 4 -30.80 -8.79 16.83
N ILE A 5 -32.11 -8.63 16.59
CA ILE A 5 -32.66 -7.35 16.09
C ILE A 5 -32.56 -6.29 17.18
N PHE A 6 -32.75 -6.64 18.45
CA PHE A 6 -32.60 -5.71 19.57
C PHE A 6 -31.15 -5.17 19.68
N TYR A 7 -30.14 -6.04 19.58
CA TYR A 7 -28.73 -5.59 19.62
C TYR A 7 -28.31 -4.78 18.40
N VAL A 8 -28.85 -5.07 17.22
CA VAL A 8 -28.62 -4.26 16.00
C VAL A 8 -29.24 -2.88 16.13
N LEU A 9 -30.48 -2.80 16.64
CA LEU A 9 -31.17 -1.54 16.88
C LEU A 9 -30.51 -0.72 18.01
N LEU A 10 -30.04 -1.39 19.06
CA LEU A 10 -29.30 -0.75 20.16
C LEU A 10 -27.95 -0.21 19.66
N GLY A 11 -27.23 -0.97 18.85
CA GLY A 11 -25.97 -0.52 18.22
C GLY A 11 -26.19 0.66 17.27
N PHE A 12 -27.26 0.63 16.47
CA PHE A 12 -27.66 1.73 15.62
C PHE A 12 -28.03 2.99 16.43
N PHE A 13 -28.81 2.83 17.51
CA PHE A 13 -29.21 3.94 18.39
C PHE A 13 -28.02 4.54 19.12
N ILE A 14 -27.08 3.73 19.62
CA ILE A 14 -25.82 4.19 20.22
C ILE A 14 -24.98 4.93 19.17
N GLY A 15 -24.89 4.43 17.95
CA GLY A 15 -24.20 5.09 16.83
C GLY A 15 -24.80 6.45 16.49
N VAL A 16 -26.12 6.56 16.46
CA VAL A 16 -26.84 7.82 16.21
C VAL A 16 -26.65 8.81 17.38
N VAL A 17 -26.69 8.36 18.62
CA VAL A 17 -26.47 9.21 19.81
C VAL A 17 -25.03 9.70 19.86
N VAL A 18 -24.06 8.88 19.49
CA VAL A 18 -22.65 9.27 19.39
C VAL A 18 -22.46 10.29 18.28
N LEU A 19 -23.06 10.09 17.10
CA LEU A 19 -23.03 11.05 15.97
C LEU A 19 -23.71 12.38 16.35
N PHE A 20 -24.84 12.34 17.04
CA PHE A 20 -25.57 13.54 17.47
C PHE A 20 -24.82 14.28 18.60
N GLY A 21 -24.16 13.55 19.50
CA GLY A 21 -23.26 14.12 20.50
C GLY A 21 -22.03 14.80 19.87
N PHE A 22 -21.53 14.27 18.75
CA PHE A 22 -20.48 14.90 17.94
C PHE A 22 -20.94 16.22 17.31
N MET A 23 -22.18 16.27 16.83
CA MET A 23 -22.74 17.45 16.17
C MET A 23 -23.02 18.59 17.16
N LEU A 24 -23.33 18.31 18.44
CA LEU A 24 -23.69 19.27 19.45
C LEU A 24 -22.53 19.80 20.31
N PHE A 25 -21.39 19.10 20.40
CA PHE A 25 -20.36 19.38 21.42
C PHE A 25 -18.94 19.59 20.91
N GLY A 26 -18.75 19.94 19.64
CA GLY A 26 -17.43 20.35 19.11
C GLY A 26 -16.32 19.30 19.21
N ILE A 27 -15.50 19.22 18.20
CA ILE A 27 -14.51 18.16 17.90
C ILE A 27 -13.26 18.19 18.81
N GLU A 28 -13.19 19.04 19.85
CA GLU A 28 -11.92 19.36 20.52
C GLU A 28 -11.57 18.52 21.77
N ASN A 29 -12.27 17.42 22.05
CA ASN A 29 -11.95 16.62 23.23
C ASN A 29 -11.08 15.39 22.88
N PRO A 30 -9.77 15.40 23.20
CA PRO A 30 -8.83 14.30 22.84
C PRO A 30 -9.20 12.95 23.45
N PHE A 31 -9.92 12.93 24.56
CA PHE A 31 -10.39 11.69 25.18
C PHE A 31 -11.48 10.98 24.35
N ARG A 32 -12.38 11.77 23.72
CA ARG A 32 -13.46 11.22 22.87
C ARG A 32 -12.93 10.71 21.53
N LEU A 33 -11.97 11.43 20.93
CA LEU A 33 -11.29 10.97 19.74
C LEU A 33 -10.58 9.61 19.98
N ASN A 34 -9.97 9.44 21.14
CA ASN A 34 -9.27 8.20 21.49
C ASN A 34 -10.25 7.03 21.74
N LEU A 35 -11.44 7.30 22.29
CA LEU A 35 -12.47 6.29 22.46
C LEU A 35 -13.07 5.83 21.13
N VAL A 36 -13.39 6.80 20.24
CA VAL A 36 -13.91 6.50 18.90
C VAL A 36 -12.85 5.75 18.07
N LYS A 37 -11.58 6.17 18.14
CA LYS A 37 -10.46 5.46 17.54
C LYS A 37 -10.41 4.01 18.05
N LYS A 38 -10.45 3.77 19.37
CA LYS A 38 -10.44 2.42 19.93
C LYS A 38 -11.63 1.56 19.49
N VAL A 39 -12.84 2.14 19.38
CA VAL A 39 -14.03 1.42 18.92
C VAL A 39 -13.92 1.08 17.43
N ILE A 40 -13.44 2.01 16.62
CA ILE A 40 -13.18 1.79 15.19
C ILE A 40 -12.09 0.72 15.03
N ASP A 41 -10.95 0.85 15.70
CA ASP A 41 -9.84 -0.09 15.64
C ASP A 41 -10.28 -1.50 16.07
N TYR A 42 -11.09 -1.62 17.14
CA TYR A 42 -11.65 -2.89 17.60
C TYR A 42 -12.61 -3.52 16.58
N THR A 43 -13.44 -2.71 15.92
CA THR A 43 -14.41 -3.19 14.92
C THR A 43 -13.71 -3.57 13.62
N VAL A 44 -12.73 -2.79 13.20
CA VAL A 44 -11.94 -3.02 11.99
C VAL A 44 -11.03 -4.24 12.14
N ALA A 45 -10.32 -4.36 13.26
CA ALA A 45 -9.44 -5.51 13.51
C ALA A 45 -10.16 -6.87 13.54
N ARG A 46 -11.49 -6.89 13.72
CA ARG A 46 -12.29 -8.11 13.73
C ARG A 46 -12.71 -8.60 12.35
N THR A 47 -12.61 -7.77 11.32
CA THR A 47 -13.15 -8.02 9.98
C THR A 47 -12.08 -8.15 8.91
N LEU A 48 -10.91 -7.51 9.08
CA LEU A 48 -9.78 -7.72 8.19
C LEU A 48 -9.13 -9.08 8.45
N PRO A 49 -8.66 -9.77 7.39
CA PRO A 49 -7.85 -10.96 7.55
C PRO A 49 -6.58 -10.62 8.33
N GLU A 50 -6.04 -11.61 9.07
CA GLU A 50 -4.82 -11.43 9.85
C GLU A 50 -3.66 -10.92 8.99
N THR A 51 -3.55 -11.44 7.78
CA THR A 51 -2.61 -10.98 6.76
C THR A 51 -3.38 -10.58 5.51
N PHE A 52 -3.16 -9.36 5.06
CA PHE A 52 -3.68 -8.85 3.79
C PHE A 52 -2.50 -8.69 2.82
N CYS A 53 -2.64 -9.18 1.58
CA CYS A 53 -1.62 -9.04 0.56
C CYS A 53 -2.27 -8.64 -0.77
N ALA A 54 -1.82 -7.52 -1.34
CA ALA A 54 -2.29 -7.02 -2.63
C ALA A 54 -1.15 -6.72 -3.59
N LEU A 55 -1.29 -7.13 -4.84
CA LEU A 55 -0.43 -6.74 -5.94
C LEU A 55 -0.84 -5.35 -6.44
N VAL A 56 0.03 -4.36 -6.29
CA VAL A 56 -0.16 -3.00 -6.77
C VAL A 56 0.56 -2.82 -8.10
N VAL A 57 -0.18 -2.43 -9.14
CA VAL A 57 0.33 -2.29 -10.50
C VAL A 57 -0.01 -0.91 -11.05
N GLY A 58 1.05 -0.16 -11.40
CA GLY A 58 0.94 1.07 -12.16
C GLY A 58 1.11 0.79 -13.65
N GLN A 59 0.10 1.13 -14.45
CA GLN A 59 0.09 0.91 -15.90
C GLN A 59 0.67 2.10 -16.64
N ASP A 60 1.49 1.83 -17.67
CA ASP A 60 1.82 2.81 -18.68
C ASP A 60 0.64 3.02 -19.64
N SER A 61 0.46 4.25 -20.13
CA SER A 61 -0.55 4.59 -21.13
C SER A 61 -0.12 4.28 -22.57
N ILE A 62 1.12 3.85 -22.79
CA ILE A 62 1.72 3.58 -24.10
C ILE A 62 1.43 2.13 -24.51
N LYS A 63 0.87 1.94 -25.71
CA LYS A 63 0.62 0.59 -26.25
C LYS A 63 1.91 -0.04 -26.81
N PRO A 64 2.20 -1.32 -26.57
CA PRO A 64 1.44 -2.23 -25.69
C PRO A 64 1.55 -1.81 -24.22
N VAL A 65 0.42 -1.78 -23.53
CA VAL A 65 0.34 -1.39 -22.11
C VAL A 65 1.26 -2.29 -21.29
N ARG A 66 2.17 -1.68 -20.50
CA ARG A 66 3.11 -2.36 -19.63
C ARG A 66 2.91 -1.91 -18.19
N SER A 67 3.34 -2.75 -17.26
CA SER A 67 3.41 -2.37 -15.86
C SER A 67 4.78 -1.78 -15.57
N ASP A 68 4.83 -0.48 -15.27
CA ASP A 68 6.06 0.20 -14.87
C ASP A 68 6.31 0.18 -13.37
N THR A 69 5.25 -0.07 -12.60
CA THR A 69 5.28 -0.23 -11.14
C THR A 69 4.67 -1.58 -10.80
N ILE A 70 5.41 -2.41 -10.08
CA ILE A 70 4.97 -3.72 -9.60
C ILE A 70 5.40 -3.83 -8.14
N MET A 71 4.43 -3.90 -7.22
CA MET A 71 4.70 -3.97 -5.78
C MET A 71 3.74 -4.93 -5.10
N LEU A 72 4.19 -5.61 -4.06
CA LEU A 72 3.33 -6.29 -3.11
C LEU A 72 3.19 -5.41 -1.87
N LEU A 73 1.98 -5.02 -1.55
CA LEU A 73 1.62 -4.38 -0.30
C LEU A 73 1.06 -5.45 0.62
N SER A 74 1.77 -5.75 1.69
CA SER A 74 1.35 -6.71 2.70
C SER A 74 1.11 -6.00 4.03
N VAL A 75 0.04 -6.38 4.71
CA VAL A 75 -0.35 -5.85 6.01
C VAL A 75 -0.54 -7.02 6.96
N ASN A 76 0.10 -6.98 8.10
CA ASN A 76 -0.17 -7.89 9.21
C ASN A 76 -0.96 -7.13 10.27
N THR A 77 -2.26 -7.44 10.40
CA THR A 77 -3.15 -6.74 11.32
C THR A 77 -2.91 -7.12 12.79
N ARG A 78 -2.26 -8.26 13.05
CA ARG A 78 -1.92 -8.73 14.38
C ARG A 78 -0.69 -8.03 14.94
N THR A 79 0.39 -7.94 14.12
CA THR A 79 1.64 -7.26 14.53
C THR A 79 1.61 -5.76 14.28
N GLU A 80 0.58 -5.27 13.59
CA GLU A 80 0.43 -3.87 13.15
C GLU A 80 1.58 -3.38 12.26
N GLU A 81 2.08 -4.28 11.42
CA GLU A 81 3.19 -4.00 10.51
C GLU A 81 2.71 -3.93 9.06
N ILE A 82 3.42 -3.13 8.27
CA ILE A 82 3.20 -2.96 6.83
C ILE A 82 4.51 -3.25 6.11
N PHE A 83 4.43 -4.04 5.05
CA PHE A 83 5.56 -4.39 4.20
C PHE A 83 5.25 -4.07 2.74
N LEU A 84 6.08 -3.24 2.14
CA LEU A 84 6.02 -2.89 0.73
C LEU A 84 7.22 -3.50 0.01
N PHE A 85 6.97 -4.52 -0.79
CA PHE A 85 7.98 -5.24 -1.54
C PHE A 85 7.91 -4.85 -3.03
N SER A 86 8.93 -4.14 -3.51
CA SER A 86 9.01 -3.66 -4.89
C SER A 86 9.69 -4.67 -5.80
N ILE A 87 9.09 -4.96 -6.95
CA ILE A 87 9.61 -5.88 -7.94
C ILE A 87 10.05 -5.06 -9.15
N PRO A 88 11.36 -5.01 -9.47
CA PRO A 88 11.85 -4.31 -10.65
C PRO A 88 11.16 -4.84 -11.92
N ARG A 89 10.67 -3.95 -12.77
CA ARG A 89 9.91 -4.33 -13.98
C ARG A 89 10.69 -5.22 -14.96
N ASP A 90 12.02 -5.11 -14.94
CA ASP A 90 12.93 -5.87 -15.78
C ASP A 90 13.39 -7.19 -15.15
N THR A 91 12.77 -7.61 -14.02
CA THR A 91 13.07 -8.88 -13.34
C THR A 91 12.82 -10.05 -14.28
N ARG A 92 13.82 -10.91 -14.40
CA ARG A 92 13.77 -12.11 -15.25
C ARG A 92 13.08 -13.25 -14.51
N LEU A 93 11.87 -13.58 -14.93
CA LEU A 93 11.07 -14.67 -14.34
C LEU A 93 10.59 -15.65 -15.41
N LEU A 94 10.31 -16.88 -14.99
CA LEU A 94 9.62 -17.85 -15.82
C LEU A 94 8.13 -17.48 -15.89
N ILE A 95 7.68 -16.98 -17.05
CA ILE A 95 6.29 -16.63 -17.30
C ILE A 95 5.56 -17.88 -17.81
N PRO A 96 4.49 -18.33 -17.14
CA PRO A 96 3.72 -19.51 -17.55
C PRO A 96 3.25 -19.43 -19.01
N GLY A 97 3.60 -20.45 -19.79
CA GLY A 97 3.25 -20.53 -21.23
C GLY A 97 4.07 -19.64 -22.16
N VAL A 98 5.08 -18.91 -21.64
CA VAL A 98 5.93 -18.00 -22.44
C VAL A 98 7.41 -18.37 -22.33
N GLY A 99 7.91 -18.70 -21.13
CA GLY A 99 9.33 -18.91 -20.85
C GLY A 99 9.93 -17.76 -20.03
N TYR A 100 11.26 -17.71 -19.95
CA TYR A 100 11.96 -16.64 -19.23
C TYR A 100 11.90 -15.32 -19.99
N ASP A 101 11.31 -14.30 -19.34
CA ASP A 101 11.21 -12.95 -19.90
C ASP A 101 11.13 -11.94 -18.75
N LYS A 102 11.09 -10.63 -19.07
CA LYS A 102 10.87 -9.56 -18.09
C LYS A 102 9.48 -9.68 -17.49
N VAL A 103 9.35 -9.51 -16.17
CA VAL A 103 8.10 -9.67 -15.45
C VAL A 103 7.00 -8.73 -15.95
N ASN A 104 7.34 -7.51 -16.39
CA ASN A 104 6.39 -6.58 -16.98
C ASN A 104 5.81 -7.06 -18.32
N HIS A 105 6.47 -7.99 -19.02
CA HIS A 105 5.93 -8.63 -20.24
C HIS A 105 4.83 -9.63 -19.91
N ALA A 106 4.81 -10.23 -18.71
CA ALA A 106 3.67 -11.04 -18.27
C ALA A 106 2.39 -10.20 -18.27
N TYR A 107 2.49 -8.96 -17.77
CA TYR A 107 1.35 -8.03 -17.81
C TYR A 107 0.94 -7.68 -19.25
N ALA A 108 1.88 -7.34 -20.10
CA ALA A 108 1.59 -6.98 -21.50
C ALA A 108 0.95 -8.13 -22.31
N ARG A 109 1.21 -9.39 -21.96
CA ARG A 109 0.72 -10.59 -22.65
C ARG A 109 -0.61 -11.12 -22.11
N GLY A 110 -0.82 -11.07 -20.81
CA GLY A 110 -1.99 -11.68 -20.16
C GLY A 110 -2.57 -10.87 -19.00
N GLY A 111 -2.27 -9.56 -18.94
CA GLY A 111 -2.81 -8.64 -17.93
C GLY A 111 -2.43 -9.05 -16.51
N ILE A 112 -3.26 -8.58 -15.58
CA ILE A 112 -3.06 -8.84 -14.15
C ILE A 112 -3.08 -10.33 -13.80
N ALA A 113 -3.86 -11.13 -14.51
CA ALA A 113 -4.00 -12.56 -14.23
C ALA A 113 -2.68 -13.31 -14.47
N LEU A 114 -2.01 -13.07 -15.61
CA LEU A 114 -0.74 -13.71 -15.92
C LEU A 114 0.40 -13.17 -15.06
N LEU A 115 0.43 -11.84 -14.83
CA LEU A 115 1.41 -11.23 -13.93
C LEU A 115 1.30 -11.80 -12.51
N LYS A 116 0.10 -11.84 -11.95
CA LYS A 116 -0.17 -12.40 -10.63
C LYS A 116 0.27 -13.87 -10.54
N LYS A 117 -0.13 -14.71 -11.51
CA LYS A 117 0.27 -16.12 -11.56
C LYS A 117 1.80 -16.26 -11.61
N THR A 118 2.48 -15.47 -12.43
CA THR A 118 3.95 -15.46 -12.54
C THR A 118 4.60 -15.16 -11.18
N LEU A 119 4.09 -14.16 -10.47
CA LEU A 119 4.61 -13.77 -9.17
C LEU A 119 4.30 -14.80 -8.07
N GLU A 120 3.08 -15.35 -8.05
CA GLU A 120 2.73 -16.42 -7.11
C GLU A 120 3.63 -17.64 -7.24
N GLU A 121 3.92 -18.06 -8.47
CA GLU A 121 4.83 -19.20 -8.75
C GLU A 121 6.28 -18.85 -8.39
N ALA A 122 6.76 -17.65 -8.74
CA ALA A 122 8.11 -17.23 -8.45
C ALA A 122 8.38 -17.05 -6.95
N LEU A 123 7.43 -16.44 -6.22
CA LEU A 123 7.58 -16.08 -4.81
C LEU A 123 7.08 -17.15 -3.84
N GLY A 124 6.35 -18.16 -4.34
CA GLY A 124 5.81 -19.25 -3.51
C GLY A 124 4.74 -18.77 -2.49
N THR A 125 4.05 -17.69 -2.80
CA THR A 125 3.00 -17.11 -1.93
C THR A 125 1.75 -16.80 -2.71
N LYS A 126 0.58 -16.80 -2.03
CA LYS A 126 -0.68 -16.39 -2.65
C LYS A 126 -0.85 -14.87 -2.57
N ILE A 127 -1.39 -14.31 -3.65
CA ILE A 127 -1.68 -12.87 -3.76
C ILE A 127 -3.18 -12.73 -4.00
N PRO A 128 -4.03 -12.70 -2.96
CA PRO A 128 -5.48 -12.73 -3.12
C PRO A 128 -6.03 -11.48 -3.80
N TYR A 129 -5.42 -10.32 -3.53
CA TYR A 129 -5.93 -9.04 -3.99
C TYR A 129 -5.01 -8.39 -5.01
N PHE A 130 -5.58 -7.48 -5.80
CA PHE A 130 -4.81 -6.60 -6.69
C PHE A 130 -5.42 -5.20 -6.76
N VAL A 131 -4.58 -4.25 -7.13
CA VAL A 131 -4.92 -2.86 -7.43
C VAL A 131 -4.18 -2.46 -8.70
N GLU A 132 -4.91 -2.15 -9.76
CA GLU A 132 -4.36 -1.64 -11.01
C GLU A 132 -4.80 -0.20 -11.20
N ILE A 133 -3.86 0.67 -11.53
CA ILE A 133 -4.12 2.08 -11.78
C ILE A 133 -3.33 2.57 -12.98
N ASN A 134 -3.97 3.29 -13.88
CA ASN A 134 -3.30 4.01 -14.95
C ASN A 134 -2.97 5.45 -14.54
N TYR A 135 -2.26 6.19 -15.39
CA TYR A 135 -1.81 7.54 -15.08
C TYR A 135 -2.97 8.50 -14.81
N ASP A 136 -4.03 8.48 -15.63
CA ASP A 136 -5.21 9.34 -15.44
C ASP A 136 -5.94 9.03 -14.14
N GLY A 137 -6.10 7.74 -13.83
CA GLY A 137 -6.70 7.29 -12.59
C GLY A 137 -5.88 7.67 -11.37
N PHE A 138 -4.55 7.55 -11.48
CA PHE A 138 -3.64 7.97 -10.42
C PHE A 138 -3.79 9.47 -10.12
N GLU A 139 -3.75 10.33 -11.15
CA GLU A 139 -3.91 11.78 -10.97
C GLU A 139 -5.23 12.11 -10.28
N LYS A 140 -6.35 11.54 -10.75
CA LYS A 140 -7.69 11.78 -10.20
C LYS A 140 -7.82 11.32 -8.74
N VAL A 141 -7.28 10.14 -8.40
CA VAL A 141 -7.30 9.64 -7.04
C VAL A 141 -6.53 10.56 -6.09
N ILE A 142 -5.33 11.00 -6.50
CA ILE A 142 -4.53 11.92 -5.69
C ILE A 142 -5.21 13.27 -5.52
N ASP A 143 -5.84 13.80 -6.58
CA ASP A 143 -6.59 15.06 -6.51
C ASP A 143 -7.82 14.93 -5.61
N ALA A 144 -8.55 13.81 -5.67
CA ALA A 144 -9.68 13.52 -4.78
C ALA A 144 -9.28 13.45 -3.30
N LEU A 145 -8.04 13.02 -3.02
CA LEU A 145 -7.45 13.01 -1.66
C LEU A 145 -6.93 14.39 -1.22
N GLY A 146 -6.99 15.42 -2.09
CA GLY A 146 -6.45 16.75 -1.81
C GLY A 146 -4.93 16.83 -1.89
N GLY A 147 -4.29 15.92 -2.63
CA GLY A 147 -2.84 15.85 -2.77
C GLY A 147 -2.15 15.06 -1.65
N VAL A 148 -0.86 14.82 -1.84
CA VAL A 148 0.00 14.09 -0.89
C VAL A 148 1.20 14.94 -0.51
N GLU A 149 1.48 15.07 0.79
CA GLU A 149 2.63 15.81 1.30
C GLU A 149 3.90 14.96 1.14
N ILE A 150 4.89 15.48 0.42
CA ILE A 150 6.16 14.82 0.13
C ILE A 150 7.31 15.76 0.47
N GLU A 151 8.35 15.23 1.10
CA GLU A 151 9.66 15.86 1.18
C GLU A 151 10.44 15.48 -0.09
N VAL A 152 10.58 16.43 -1.01
CA VAL A 152 11.30 16.21 -2.27
C VAL A 152 12.79 16.46 -2.01
N GLU A 153 13.61 15.43 -2.15
CA GLU A 153 15.02 15.40 -1.73
C GLU A 153 15.93 16.38 -2.47
N LYS A 154 15.57 16.71 -3.70
CA LYS A 154 16.30 17.65 -4.59
C LYS A 154 15.37 18.13 -5.68
N PRO A 155 15.69 19.21 -6.42
CA PRO A 155 14.92 19.59 -7.60
C PRO A 155 14.90 18.46 -8.62
N LEU A 156 13.70 18.12 -9.12
CA LEU A 156 13.51 17.09 -10.13
C LEU A 156 13.12 17.77 -11.43
N GLN A 157 14.05 17.82 -12.39
CA GLN A 157 13.84 18.44 -13.70
C GLN A 157 14.19 17.46 -14.81
N TYR A 158 13.24 17.22 -15.71
CA TYR A 158 13.42 16.32 -16.83
C TYR A 158 12.37 16.55 -17.91
N VAL A 159 12.79 16.50 -19.18
CA VAL A 159 11.91 16.62 -20.33
C VAL A 159 12.14 15.44 -21.26
N ASP A 160 11.07 14.68 -21.52
CA ASP A 160 11.03 13.65 -22.54
C ASP A 160 9.88 13.95 -23.51
N LYS A 161 10.22 14.56 -24.65
CA LYS A 161 9.22 14.94 -25.67
C LYS A 161 8.57 13.72 -26.33
N ALA A 162 9.25 12.57 -26.37
CA ALA A 162 8.72 11.37 -26.99
C ALA A 162 7.62 10.73 -26.15
N GLN A 163 7.66 10.93 -24.83
CA GLN A 163 6.66 10.43 -23.88
C GLN A 163 5.71 11.54 -23.37
N ASP A 164 5.78 12.74 -23.93
CA ASP A 164 5.07 13.93 -23.43
C ASP A 164 5.21 14.12 -21.91
N LEU A 165 6.44 13.90 -21.42
CA LEU A 165 6.75 13.95 -19.99
C LEU A 165 7.56 15.20 -19.68
N TYR A 166 6.97 16.10 -18.91
CA TYR A 166 7.60 17.32 -18.41
C TYR A 166 7.60 17.25 -16.88
N ILE A 167 8.77 17.14 -16.27
CA ILE A 167 8.94 17.09 -14.82
C ILE A 167 9.66 18.38 -14.40
N ASP A 168 9.02 19.12 -13.49
CA ASP A 168 9.58 20.29 -12.83
C ASP A 168 9.00 20.39 -11.42
N ILE A 169 9.76 19.88 -10.44
CA ILE A 169 9.36 19.84 -9.03
C ILE A 169 10.52 20.40 -8.21
N ALA A 170 10.25 21.45 -7.43
CA ALA A 170 11.24 22.03 -6.53
C ALA A 170 11.57 21.05 -5.38
N ALA A 171 12.75 21.22 -4.78
CA ALA A 171 13.11 20.52 -3.55
C ALA A 171 12.30 21.03 -2.35
N GLY A 172 12.23 20.21 -1.29
CA GLY A 172 11.63 20.54 -0.01
C GLY A 172 10.23 19.98 0.18
N LYS A 173 9.68 20.27 1.35
CA LYS A 173 8.38 19.79 1.79
C LYS A 173 7.24 20.50 1.07
N GLN A 174 6.40 19.77 0.35
CA GLN A 174 5.30 20.34 -0.41
C GLN A 174 4.16 19.32 -0.61
N VAL A 175 2.95 19.83 -0.88
CA VAL A 175 1.81 19.00 -1.25
C VAL A 175 1.79 18.87 -2.77
N LEU A 176 1.94 17.63 -3.25
CA LEU A 176 1.86 17.29 -4.66
C LEU A 176 0.42 16.95 -5.04
N ASN A 177 -0.14 17.68 -6.01
CA ASN A 177 -1.40 17.30 -6.67
C ASN A 177 -1.18 16.09 -7.59
N GLY A 178 -2.24 15.54 -8.20
CA GLY A 178 -2.17 14.35 -9.03
C GLY A 178 -1.09 14.44 -10.12
N LYS A 179 -1.05 15.53 -10.87
CA LYS A 179 -0.06 15.74 -11.94
C LYS A 179 1.38 15.75 -11.41
N LYS A 180 1.67 16.52 -10.36
CA LYS A 180 3.02 16.58 -9.77
C LYS A 180 3.39 15.27 -9.07
N ALA A 181 2.43 14.59 -8.44
CA ALA A 181 2.63 13.28 -7.87
C ALA A 181 3.03 12.24 -8.94
N LEU A 182 2.35 12.25 -10.10
CA LEU A 182 2.70 11.39 -11.23
C LEU A 182 4.10 11.70 -11.76
N GLN A 183 4.47 12.98 -11.89
CA GLN A 183 5.83 13.40 -12.25
C GLN A 183 6.86 12.85 -11.26
N TYR A 184 6.60 12.97 -9.95
CA TYR A 184 7.49 12.50 -8.89
C TYR A 184 7.76 10.99 -8.97
N VAL A 185 6.74 10.17 -9.10
CA VAL A 185 6.87 8.70 -9.15
C VAL A 185 7.42 8.19 -10.49
N ARG A 186 7.40 9.01 -11.57
CA ARG A 186 7.94 8.67 -12.89
C ARG A 186 9.39 9.13 -13.08
N PHE A 187 9.90 10.03 -12.25
CA PHE A 187 11.25 10.55 -12.41
C PHE A 187 12.30 9.43 -12.26
N ARG A 188 13.19 9.32 -13.24
CA ARG A 188 14.28 8.31 -13.28
C ARG A 188 15.63 8.86 -13.77
N HIS A 189 15.72 10.19 -13.92
CA HIS A 189 16.93 10.84 -14.45
C HIS A 189 17.86 11.25 -13.32
N ASP A 190 18.36 10.23 -12.58
CA ASP A 190 19.36 10.40 -11.54
C ASP A 190 20.40 9.25 -11.60
N PRO A 191 21.52 9.36 -10.87
CA PRO A 191 22.59 8.35 -10.89
C PRO A 191 22.12 6.95 -10.49
N LEU A 192 21.02 6.83 -9.73
CA LEU A 192 20.44 5.55 -9.29
C LEU A 192 19.46 4.97 -10.33
N GLY A 193 19.10 5.71 -11.37
CA GLY A 193 18.24 5.25 -12.46
C GLY A 193 16.93 4.64 -11.96
N ASP A 194 16.68 3.37 -12.27
CA ASP A 194 15.45 2.67 -11.93
C ASP A 194 15.30 2.43 -10.42
N ILE A 195 16.40 2.22 -9.70
CA ILE A 195 16.39 2.05 -8.24
C ILE A 195 15.95 3.35 -7.54
N GLY A 196 16.41 4.52 -8.05
CA GLY A 196 15.97 5.81 -7.54
C GLY A 196 14.45 6.02 -7.73
N ARG A 197 13.90 5.59 -8.87
CA ARG A 197 12.46 5.61 -9.13
C ARG A 197 11.71 4.71 -8.14
N ILE A 198 12.17 3.48 -7.91
CA ILE A 198 11.55 2.56 -6.95
C ILE A 198 11.51 3.18 -5.55
N LYS A 199 12.60 3.80 -5.08
CA LYS A 199 12.62 4.49 -3.78
C LYS A 199 11.60 5.63 -3.70
N ARG A 200 11.47 6.45 -4.75
CA ARG A 200 10.44 7.50 -4.80
C ARG A 200 9.02 6.92 -4.75
N GLN A 201 8.77 5.84 -5.47
CA GLN A 201 7.49 5.16 -5.42
C GLN A 201 7.19 4.60 -4.02
N GLN A 202 8.16 4.00 -3.33
CA GLN A 202 8.03 3.54 -1.95
C GLN A 202 7.73 4.70 -0.99
N ASN A 203 8.49 5.81 -1.10
CA ASN A 203 8.27 7.01 -0.31
C ASN A 203 6.87 7.59 -0.55
N PHE A 204 6.43 7.60 -1.81
CA PHE A 204 5.10 8.09 -2.18
C PHE A 204 3.99 7.23 -1.57
N ILE A 205 4.08 5.90 -1.65
CA ILE A 205 3.10 4.99 -1.03
C ILE A 205 3.06 5.20 0.49
N LYS A 206 4.22 5.32 1.14
CA LYS A 206 4.28 5.62 2.58
C LYS A 206 3.58 6.93 2.92
N ALA A 207 3.85 8.00 2.17
CA ALA A 207 3.21 9.29 2.37
C ALA A 207 1.70 9.25 2.09
N LEU A 208 1.28 8.53 1.05
CA LEU A 208 -0.13 8.32 0.72
C LEU A 208 -0.88 7.59 1.85
N LEU A 209 -0.29 6.54 2.40
CA LEU A 209 -0.88 5.82 3.53
C LEU A 209 -0.91 6.69 4.79
N THR A 210 0.12 7.51 5.02
CA THR A 210 0.15 8.48 6.13
C THR A 210 -0.94 9.55 5.98
N LYS A 211 -1.32 9.91 4.74
CA LYS A 211 -2.43 10.83 4.46
C LYS A 211 -3.76 10.32 5.02
N MET A 212 -3.93 9.00 5.23
CA MET A 212 -5.14 8.44 5.85
C MET A 212 -5.37 8.93 7.28
N ASP A 213 -4.35 9.50 7.94
CA ASP A 213 -4.49 10.14 9.26
C ASP A 213 -5.21 11.49 9.20
N ASP A 214 -5.39 12.07 8.01
CA ASP A 214 -6.07 13.36 7.85
C ASP A 214 -7.57 13.23 8.13
N PRO A 215 -8.10 13.89 9.19
CA PRO A 215 -9.52 13.80 9.52
C PRO A 215 -10.44 14.34 8.42
N SER A 216 -9.95 15.24 7.57
CA SER A 216 -10.73 15.83 6.47
C SER A 216 -11.19 14.80 5.44
N LEU A 217 -10.45 13.69 5.29
CA LEU A 217 -10.82 12.61 4.38
C LEU A 217 -12.12 11.91 4.79
N LEU A 218 -12.45 11.88 6.09
CA LEU A 218 -13.70 11.30 6.57
C LEU A 218 -14.93 12.08 6.10
N MET A 219 -14.79 13.38 5.93
CA MET A 219 -15.88 14.23 5.44
C MET A 219 -16.18 14.01 3.96
N ASN A 220 -15.19 13.50 3.20
CA ASN A 220 -15.28 13.29 1.75
C ASN A 220 -15.18 11.81 1.34
N VAL A 221 -15.32 10.88 2.31
CA VAL A 221 -15.09 9.44 2.08
C VAL A 221 -15.94 8.87 0.93
N SER A 222 -17.19 9.30 0.79
CA SER A 222 -18.07 8.82 -0.27
C SER A 222 -17.57 9.21 -1.66
N SER A 223 -17.15 10.47 -1.85
CA SER A 223 -16.61 10.96 -3.13
C SER A 223 -15.27 10.32 -3.46
N ILE A 224 -14.41 10.08 -2.47
CA ILE A 224 -13.14 9.37 -2.64
C ILE A 224 -13.39 7.92 -3.09
N ILE A 225 -14.32 7.21 -2.46
CA ILE A 225 -14.68 5.82 -2.85
C ILE A 225 -15.26 5.78 -4.26
N GLU A 226 -16.11 6.74 -4.63
CA GLU A 226 -16.65 6.82 -5.99
C GLU A 226 -15.55 7.05 -7.03
N GLU A 227 -14.58 7.92 -6.74
CA GLU A 227 -13.45 8.16 -7.63
C GLU A 227 -12.54 6.94 -7.73
N LEU A 228 -12.24 6.27 -6.60
CA LEU A 228 -11.51 5.01 -6.58
C LEU A 228 -12.18 3.95 -7.48
N LYS A 229 -13.49 3.77 -7.37
CA LYS A 229 -14.24 2.80 -8.20
C LYS A 229 -14.19 3.09 -9.70
N LYS A 230 -14.06 4.35 -10.09
CA LYS A 230 -13.97 4.77 -11.51
C LYS A 230 -12.55 4.67 -12.06
N SER A 231 -11.56 4.92 -11.21
CA SER A 231 -10.16 5.16 -11.59
C SER A 231 -9.24 3.97 -11.33
N VAL A 232 -9.69 2.99 -10.51
CA VAL A 232 -8.89 1.85 -10.06
C VAL A 232 -9.60 0.55 -10.41
N ASN A 233 -8.88 -0.38 -11.06
CA ASN A 233 -9.36 -1.74 -11.23
C ASN A 233 -8.84 -2.61 -10.07
N THR A 234 -9.75 -3.24 -9.32
CA THR A 234 -9.38 -4.04 -8.16
C THR A 234 -10.44 -5.09 -7.85
N ASN A 235 -10.04 -6.19 -7.21
CA ASN A 235 -10.93 -7.19 -6.66
C ASN A 235 -11.12 -7.07 -5.15
N ILE A 236 -10.60 -5.99 -4.52
CA ILE A 236 -10.83 -5.73 -3.09
C ILE A 236 -12.30 -5.31 -2.91
N PRO A 237 -13.07 -6.00 -2.05
CA PRO A 237 -14.43 -5.58 -1.72
C PRO A 237 -14.47 -4.15 -1.15
N SER A 238 -15.54 -3.42 -1.45
CA SER A 238 -15.66 -2.02 -0.99
C SER A 238 -15.63 -1.89 0.53
N GLU A 239 -16.17 -2.86 1.24
CA GLU A 239 -16.17 -2.96 2.70
C GLU A 239 -14.75 -3.09 3.23
N ASP A 240 -13.94 -3.96 2.61
CA ASP A 240 -12.53 -4.16 2.99
C ASP A 240 -11.69 -2.92 2.68
N MET A 241 -11.99 -2.19 1.60
CA MET A 241 -11.31 -0.92 1.30
C MET A 241 -11.53 0.13 2.40
N VAL A 242 -12.78 0.25 2.89
CA VAL A 242 -13.11 1.16 3.99
C VAL A 242 -12.38 0.75 5.27
N GLN A 243 -12.37 -0.54 5.57
CA GLN A 243 -11.70 -1.07 6.75
C GLN A 243 -10.19 -0.89 6.69
N LEU A 244 -9.58 -1.14 5.52
CA LEU A 244 -8.16 -0.86 5.29
C LEU A 244 -7.85 0.63 5.44
N ALA A 245 -8.67 1.51 4.88
CA ALA A 245 -8.50 2.96 5.03
C ALA A 245 -8.55 3.40 6.49
N LEU A 246 -9.49 2.83 7.27
CA LEU A 246 -9.58 3.08 8.71
C LEU A 246 -8.39 2.46 9.46
N TRP A 247 -7.96 1.26 9.07
CA TRP A 247 -6.82 0.60 9.67
C TRP A 247 -5.50 1.36 9.41
N PHE A 248 -5.33 1.95 8.22
CA PHE A 248 -4.16 2.77 7.90
C PHE A 248 -4.10 4.08 8.70
N ARG A 249 -5.18 4.49 9.35
CA ARG A 249 -5.10 5.60 10.32
C ARG A 249 -4.25 5.17 11.52
N GLY A 250 -3.36 6.04 11.96
CA GLY A 250 -2.33 5.71 12.97
C GLY A 250 -1.09 5.04 12.38
N LEU A 251 -0.87 5.17 11.07
CA LEU A 251 0.32 4.62 10.41
C LEU A 251 1.64 5.10 11.03
N LYS A 252 1.67 6.32 11.57
CA LYS A 252 2.87 6.89 12.23
C LYS A 252 3.31 6.07 13.44
N GLU A 253 2.39 5.32 14.05
CA GLU A 253 2.64 4.47 15.22
C GLU A 253 2.97 3.02 14.81
N ARG A 254 2.87 2.69 13.50
CA ARG A 254 3.07 1.34 12.97
C ARG A 254 4.40 1.20 12.26
N LYS A 255 4.91 0.00 12.26
CA LYS A 255 6.13 -0.33 11.55
C LYS A 255 5.85 -0.44 10.05
N PHE A 256 6.54 0.38 9.26
CA PHE A 256 6.46 0.38 7.80
C PHE A 256 7.83 0.01 7.23
N GLU A 257 7.91 -1.17 6.67
CA GLU A 257 9.13 -1.69 6.04
C GLU A 257 9.00 -1.64 4.51
N THR A 258 10.09 -1.30 3.85
CA THR A 258 10.17 -1.29 2.38
C THR A 258 11.39 -2.08 1.94
N GLU A 259 11.18 -2.99 0.99
CA GLU A 259 12.26 -3.74 0.37
C GLU A 259 12.11 -3.74 -1.15
N THR A 260 13.23 -3.86 -1.82
CA THR A 260 13.25 -4.13 -3.25
C THR A 260 13.71 -5.57 -3.45
N MET A 261 13.10 -6.30 -4.37
CA MET A 261 13.46 -7.69 -4.67
C MET A 261 14.98 -7.83 -4.82
N PRO A 262 15.62 -8.61 -3.94
CA PRO A 262 17.06 -8.88 -4.03
C PRO A 262 17.45 -9.46 -5.37
N GLY A 263 18.62 -9.07 -5.87
CA GLY A 263 19.11 -9.52 -7.17
C GLY A 263 20.20 -8.61 -7.68
N GLU A 264 20.59 -8.82 -8.93
CA GLU A 264 21.63 -8.04 -9.58
C GLU A 264 21.30 -7.77 -11.07
N PRO A 265 21.80 -6.67 -11.63
CA PRO A 265 21.66 -6.42 -13.07
C PRO A 265 22.50 -7.43 -13.86
N THR A 266 21.90 -8.02 -14.92
CA THR A 266 22.56 -8.97 -15.81
C THR A 266 22.20 -8.70 -17.26
N TYR A 267 22.96 -9.33 -18.19
CA TYR A 267 22.69 -9.26 -19.61
C TYR A 267 22.57 -10.67 -20.18
N VAL A 268 21.44 -10.94 -20.85
CA VAL A 268 21.20 -12.20 -21.56
C VAL A 268 20.96 -11.84 -23.03
N ASN A 269 21.82 -12.32 -23.92
CA ASN A 269 21.77 -12.03 -25.37
C ASN A 269 21.70 -10.53 -25.68
N GLY A 270 22.45 -9.70 -24.94
CA GLY A 270 22.47 -8.24 -25.11
C GLY A 270 21.28 -7.47 -24.53
N ILE A 271 20.32 -8.15 -23.93
CA ILE A 271 19.16 -7.56 -23.26
C ILE A 271 19.44 -7.47 -21.76
N SER A 272 19.25 -6.29 -21.19
CA SER A 272 19.40 -6.05 -19.75
C SER A 272 18.21 -6.63 -18.98
N PHE A 273 18.51 -7.34 -17.88
CA PHE A 273 17.55 -7.90 -16.93
C PHE A 273 17.99 -7.59 -15.49
N TRP A 274 17.06 -7.74 -14.58
CA TRP A 274 17.29 -7.90 -13.16
C TRP A 274 17.19 -9.39 -12.83
N GLU A 275 18.32 -10.04 -12.53
CA GLU A 275 18.34 -11.45 -12.11
C GLU A 275 18.02 -11.54 -10.62
N PRO A 276 16.86 -12.11 -10.23
CA PRO A 276 16.42 -12.06 -8.84
C PRO A 276 17.06 -13.17 -8.01
N ASP A 277 17.38 -12.85 -6.73
CA ASP A 277 17.56 -13.86 -5.71
C ASP A 277 16.19 -14.29 -5.17
N LEU A 278 15.62 -15.33 -5.78
CA LEU A 278 14.31 -15.84 -5.39
C LEU A 278 14.30 -16.47 -3.99
N ALA A 279 15.43 -17.04 -3.53
CA ALA A 279 15.52 -17.62 -2.20
C ALA A 279 15.44 -16.56 -1.12
N ALA A 280 16.24 -15.50 -1.25
CA ALA A 280 16.17 -14.33 -0.36
C ALA A 280 14.81 -13.64 -0.43
N SER A 281 14.24 -13.47 -1.62
CA SER A 281 12.92 -12.85 -1.82
C SER A 281 11.81 -13.61 -1.11
N ARG A 282 11.79 -14.94 -1.23
CA ARG A 282 10.82 -15.81 -0.54
C ARG A 282 10.98 -15.73 0.98
N THR A 283 12.21 -15.75 1.46
CA THR A 283 12.50 -15.63 2.90
C THR A 283 11.97 -14.31 3.47
N LEU A 284 12.22 -13.19 2.80
CA LEU A 284 11.72 -11.87 3.22
C LEU A 284 10.19 -11.84 3.33
N ILE A 285 9.49 -12.34 2.29
CA ILE A 285 8.03 -12.36 2.26
C ILE A 285 7.47 -13.32 3.32
N GLN A 286 8.03 -14.52 3.45
CA GLN A 286 7.58 -15.51 4.42
C GLN A 286 7.78 -15.01 5.85
N ASN A 287 8.95 -14.46 6.16
CA ASN A 287 9.22 -13.90 7.50
C ASN A 287 8.21 -12.82 7.87
N PHE A 288 7.81 -11.97 6.92
CA PHE A 288 6.77 -10.97 7.18
C PHE A 288 5.39 -11.60 7.39
N LEU A 289 4.98 -12.53 6.51
CA LEU A 289 3.64 -13.14 6.55
C LEU A 289 3.43 -14.07 7.74
N THR A 290 4.48 -14.75 8.20
CA THR A 290 4.43 -15.70 9.33
C THR A 290 4.81 -15.10 10.66
N LYS A 291 5.19 -13.83 10.69
CA LYS A 291 5.60 -13.14 11.91
C LYS A 291 4.43 -13.11 12.90
N GLU A 292 4.60 -13.83 13.98
CA GLU A 292 3.70 -13.77 15.12
C GLU A 292 4.07 -12.58 16.00
N LYS A 293 3.08 -12.02 16.71
CA LYS A 293 3.35 -11.02 17.73
C LYS A 293 4.23 -11.71 18.78
N GLU A 294 5.50 -11.31 18.89
CA GLU A 294 6.37 -11.76 19.97
C GLU A 294 5.58 -11.60 21.26
N SER A 295 5.28 -12.73 21.90
CA SER A 295 4.44 -12.76 23.07
C SER A 295 5.07 -11.83 24.11
N LEU A 296 4.28 -10.95 24.69
CA LEU A 296 4.57 -10.21 25.94
C LEU A 296 4.76 -11.19 27.12
N GLY A 297 5.44 -12.31 26.90
CA GLY A 297 5.58 -13.47 27.77
C GLY A 297 6.92 -13.59 28.52
N GLU A 298 7.84 -12.64 28.38
CA GLU A 298 9.11 -12.71 29.13
C GLU A 298 9.21 -11.74 30.32
N GLN A 299 8.13 -11.34 30.93
CA GLN A 299 8.17 -10.52 32.16
C GLN A 299 7.48 -11.15 33.40
N SER A 300 7.28 -12.46 33.47
CA SER A 300 6.66 -13.08 34.66
C SER A 300 7.51 -14.11 35.39
N ASP A 301 8.77 -14.32 35.03
CA ASP A 301 9.65 -15.31 35.74
C ASP A 301 10.76 -14.73 36.63
N TYR A 302 10.59 -13.50 37.14
CA TYR A 302 11.52 -12.96 38.14
C TYR A 302 10.83 -12.48 39.42
N SER A 303 9.90 -13.29 39.96
CA SER A 303 9.37 -13.05 41.29
C SER A 303 8.99 -14.37 41.99
N GLY A 304 9.97 -15.17 42.36
CA GLY A 304 9.68 -16.39 43.13
C GLY A 304 10.94 -17.15 43.48
N ASP A 305 11.83 -16.57 44.32
CA ASP A 305 12.62 -17.34 45.29
C ASP A 305 13.48 -16.40 46.18
N GLN A 306 12.83 -15.82 47.16
CA GLN A 306 13.50 -15.39 48.39
C GLN A 306 12.52 -15.51 49.55
N LYS A 307 12.32 -16.74 50.04
CA LYS A 307 11.94 -17.01 51.42
C LYS A 307 12.34 -18.45 51.75
N SER A 308 13.45 -18.59 52.46
CA SER A 308 13.68 -19.54 53.56
C SER A 308 15.17 -19.86 53.65
N SER A 309 15.87 -19.20 54.50
CA SER A 309 16.71 -19.71 55.55
C SER A 309 17.25 -18.57 56.40
#